data_3ec62af7990b8787190accb627603dda
#
_entry.id   3ec62af7990b8787190accb627603dda
#
_cell.length_a   1.000
_cell.length_b   1.000
_cell.length_c   1.000
_cell.angle_alpha   90.00
_cell.angle_beta   90.00
_cell.angle_gamma   90.00
#
_symmetry.space_group_name_H-M   'P 1'
#
loop_
_entity.id
_entity.type
_entity.pdbx_description
1 polymer ?
#
loop_
_entity_poly.entity_id
_entity_poly.type
_entity_poly.pdbx_seq_one_letter_code
_entity_poly.pdbx_strand_id
1 'polypeptide(L)'
;IAQTEKLQIEYKLHTMVMDISEGKLITAMNRNEGMFQIQAKAVILAMGCRERPRGALNIPGFRPAGIYSAGTAQRLINVEGVMPGHEVVILGSGDIGLIMARRLTLEGAHVKLVAELMPKSGGLQRNIVQCLEDFDIPLKLQHTVTEIHGKERLTGVTLAQVDEKGTPIEGTEEEISCDTLLLAVGLIPENE
;
A
#
# COMPACT_ATOMS: atom_id res chain seq x y z
N ILE A 1 14.13 -7.00 20.75
CA ILE A 1 14.87 -8.20 21.20
C ILE A 1 15.53 -7.89 22.56
N ALA A 2 16.49 -6.96 22.70
CA ALA A 2 17.19 -6.70 23.97
C ALA A 2 16.26 -6.38 25.17
N GLN A 3 15.14 -5.67 24.95
CA GLN A 3 14.15 -5.41 26.00
C GLN A 3 13.36 -6.68 26.37
N THR A 4 13.03 -7.52 25.40
CA THR A 4 12.33 -8.79 25.60
C THR A 4 13.18 -9.74 26.44
N GLU A 5 14.48 -9.83 26.14
CA GLU A 5 15.45 -10.63 26.89
C GLU A 5 15.63 -10.11 28.32
N LYS A 6 15.79 -8.78 28.49
CA LYS A 6 15.90 -8.15 29.80
C LYS A 6 14.69 -8.42 30.70
N LEU A 7 13.49 -8.48 30.10
CA LEU A 7 12.24 -8.75 30.82
C LEU A 7 11.94 -10.25 30.93
N GLN A 8 12.83 -11.12 30.46
CA GLN A 8 12.68 -12.57 30.45
C GLN A 8 11.34 -13.03 29.82
N ILE A 9 10.89 -12.34 28.77
CA ILE A 9 9.68 -12.71 28.04
C ILE A 9 10.03 -13.91 27.15
N GLU A 10 9.30 -15.01 27.35
CA GLU A 10 9.42 -16.18 26.48
C GLU A 10 8.93 -15.87 25.08
N TYR A 11 9.68 -16.27 24.06
CA TYR A 11 9.29 -16.17 22.67
C TYR A 11 9.69 -17.43 21.90
N LYS A 12 8.90 -17.78 20.90
CA LYS A 12 9.14 -18.95 20.04
C LYS A 12 9.38 -18.50 18.61
N LEU A 13 10.60 -18.69 18.13
CA LEU A 13 10.98 -18.41 16.73
C LEU A 13 10.60 -19.60 15.83
N HIS A 14 10.45 -19.32 14.52
CA HIS A 14 10.09 -20.33 13.51
C HIS A 14 8.86 -21.15 13.90
N THR A 15 7.90 -20.51 14.56
CA THR A 15 6.68 -21.12 15.09
C THR A 15 5.49 -20.50 14.36
N MET A 16 4.63 -21.36 13.80
CA MET A 16 3.40 -20.97 13.14
C MET A 16 2.23 -21.23 14.06
N VAL A 17 1.37 -20.24 14.25
CA VAL A 17 0.07 -20.40 14.88
C VAL A 17 -0.89 -20.95 13.83
N MET A 18 -1.52 -22.07 14.11
CA MET A 18 -2.41 -22.78 13.20
C MET A 18 -3.88 -22.47 13.50
N ASP A 19 -4.21 -22.22 14.77
CA ASP A 19 -5.58 -21.96 15.21
C ASP A 19 -5.59 -21.21 16.54
N ILE A 20 -6.60 -20.39 16.75
CA ILE A 20 -6.91 -19.71 18.00
C ILE A 20 -8.39 -19.92 18.30
N SER A 21 -8.72 -20.78 19.24
CA SER A 21 -10.10 -21.07 19.61
C SER A 21 -10.75 -19.90 20.38
N GLU A 22 -12.08 -19.89 20.44
CA GLU A 22 -12.85 -18.92 21.27
C GLU A 22 -12.43 -18.96 22.75
N GLY A 23 -12.03 -20.12 23.26
CA GLY A 23 -11.50 -20.30 24.60
C GLY A 23 -10.07 -19.80 24.78
N LYS A 24 -9.47 -19.17 23.77
CA LYS A 24 -8.09 -18.69 23.75
C LYS A 24 -7.05 -19.82 23.90
N LEU A 25 -7.40 -21.01 23.43
CA LEU A 25 -6.44 -22.09 23.24
C LEU A 25 -5.77 -21.90 21.89
N ILE A 26 -4.46 -21.68 21.92
CA ILE A 26 -3.65 -21.43 20.72
C ILE A 26 -3.00 -22.75 20.33
N THR A 27 -3.25 -23.24 19.13
CA THR A 27 -2.53 -24.36 18.53
C THR A 27 -1.42 -23.84 17.66
N ALA A 28 -0.20 -24.23 17.95
CA ALA A 28 0.99 -23.81 17.23
C ALA A 28 1.87 -24.99 16.86
N MET A 29 2.75 -24.78 15.87
CA MET A 29 3.66 -25.81 15.38
C MET A 29 5.03 -25.21 15.05
N ASN A 30 6.07 -25.94 15.41
CA ASN A 30 7.43 -25.68 14.94
C ASN A 30 8.19 -27.00 14.69
N ARG A 31 9.40 -26.87 14.13
CA ARG A 31 10.21 -28.03 13.74
C ARG A 31 10.74 -28.84 14.93
N ASN A 32 10.94 -28.18 16.06
CA ASN A 32 11.61 -28.80 17.23
C ASN A 32 10.63 -29.48 18.17
N GLU A 33 9.46 -28.86 18.39
CA GLU A 33 8.46 -29.31 19.37
C GLU A 33 7.28 -30.03 18.71
N GLY A 34 7.20 -29.98 17.35
CA GLY A 34 6.01 -30.46 16.63
C GLY A 34 4.81 -29.55 16.89
N MET A 35 3.62 -30.15 16.99
CA MET A 35 2.38 -29.44 17.32
C MET A 35 2.19 -29.38 18.83
N PHE A 36 1.88 -28.20 19.35
CA PHE A 36 1.64 -27.97 20.78
C PHE A 36 0.54 -26.94 20.98
N GLN A 37 0.04 -26.85 22.21
CA GLN A 37 -1.04 -25.95 22.57
C GLN A 37 -0.65 -25.05 23.74
N ILE A 38 -1.14 -23.81 23.71
CA ILE A 38 -0.92 -22.81 24.76
C ILE A 38 -2.28 -22.26 25.17
N GLN A 39 -2.64 -22.41 26.45
CA GLN A 39 -3.82 -21.75 27.01
C GLN A 39 -3.46 -20.32 27.42
N ALA A 40 -4.06 -19.33 26.80
CA ALA A 40 -3.85 -17.93 27.09
C ALA A 40 -4.99 -17.30 27.89
N LYS A 41 -4.70 -16.29 28.70
CA LYS A 41 -5.71 -15.43 29.34
C LYS A 41 -6.18 -14.33 28.39
N ALA A 42 -5.27 -13.80 27.57
CA ALA A 42 -5.51 -12.82 26.53
C ALA A 42 -4.60 -13.08 25.34
N VAL A 43 -5.04 -12.75 24.14
CA VAL A 43 -4.29 -12.89 22.91
C VAL A 43 -4.22 -11.50 22.24
N ILE A 44 -3.01 -11.08 21.88
CA ILE A 44 -2.79 -9.87 21.08
C ILE A 44 -2.36 -10.31 19.69
N LEU A 45 -3.17 -9.96 18.69
CA LEU A 45 -2.84 -10.20 17.29
C LEU A 45 -1.93 -9.08 16.79
N ALA A 46 -0.71 -9.41 16.39
CA ALA A 46 0.27 -8.49 15.86
C ALA A 46 0.87 -9.04 14.55
N MET A 47 -0.01 -9.54 13.67
CA MET A 47 0.34 -10.33 12.50
C MET A 47 0.65 -9.48 11.25
N GLY A 48 0.52 -8.16 11.38
CA GLY A 48 0.73 -7.25 10.28
C GLY A 48 -0.49 -7.14 9.36
N CYS A 49 -0.23 -6.70 8.14
CA CYS A 49 -1.25 -6.43 7.14
C CYS A 49 -0.66 -6.63 5.73
N ARG A 50 -1.55 -6.76 4.76
CA ARG A 50 -1.23 -6.68 3.33
C ARG A 50 -1.80 -5.42 2.71
N GLU A 51 -1.19 -4.93 1.66
CA GLU A 51 -1.72 -3.82 0.89
C GLU A 51 -2.96 -4.26 0.10
N ARG A 52 -3.92 -3.35 -0.04
CA ARG A 52 -5.09 -3.59 -0.88
C ARG A 52 -4.65 -3.73 -2.34
N PRO A 53 -4.86 -4.89 -2.98
CA PRO A 53 -4.41 -5.13 -4.35
C PRO A 53 -5.33 -4.44 -5.37
N ARG A 54 -4.84 -4.25 -6.59
CA ARG A 54 -5.61 -3.70 -7.71
C ARG A 54 -6.97 -4.40 -7.90
N GLY A 55 -7.01 -5.71 -7.76
CA GLY A 55 -8.24 -6.49 -7.92
C GLY A 55 -9.37 -6.07 -6.99
N ALA A 56 -9.05 -5.53 -5.82
CA ALA A 56 -10.04 -5.02 -4.85
C ALA A 56 -10.60 -3.63 -5.21
N LEU A 57 -9.98 -2.91 -6.15
CA LEU A 57 -10.42 -1.58 -6.58
C LEU A 57 -11.39 -1.62 -7.76
N ASN A 58 -11.44 -2.75 -8.50
CA ASN A 58 -12.29 -2.94 -9.67
C ASN A 58 -12.16 -1.83 -10.73
N ILE A 59 -10.97 -1.24 -10.90
CA ILE A 59 -10.73 -0.21 -11.91
C ILE A 59 -10.86 -0.84 -13.30
N PRO A 60 -11.72 -0.31 -14.20
CA PRO A 60 -11.86 -0.76 -15.58
C PRO A 60 -10.55 -0.73 -16.37
N GLY A 61 -10.49 -1.51 -17.43
CA GLY A 61 -9.35 -1.60 -18.34
C GLY A 61 -8.61 -2.92 -18.26
N PHE A 62 -7.53 -3.03 -19.03
CA PHE A 62 -6.68 -4.22 -19.05
C PHE A 62 -5.85 -4.36 -17.77
N ARG A 63 -5.11 -5.47 -17.66
CA ARG A 63 -4.16 -5.72 -16.57
C ARG A 63 -2.71 -5.68 -17.06
N PRO A 64 -2.23 -4.53 -17.54
CA PRO A 64 -0.87 -4.39 -18.05
C PRO A 64 0.17 -4.49 -16.93
N ALA A 65 1.43 -4.72 -17.30
CA ALA A 65 2.55 -4.43 -16.43
C ALA A 65 2.62 -2.92 -16.11
N GLY A 66 3.24 -2.54 -14.98
CA GLY A 66 3.38 -1.13 -14.56
C GLY A 66 2.40 -0.72 -13.46
N ILE A 67 1.61 -1.63 -12.92
CA ILE A 67 0.71 -1.35 -11.79
C ILE A 67 1.22 -2.10 -10.57
N TYR A 68 1.60 -1.37 -9.52
CA TYR A 68 2.19 -1.91 -8.32
C TYR A 68 1.49 -1.37 -7.06
N SER A 69 1.47 -2.16 -5.99
CA SER A 69 1.26 -1.60 -4.67
C SER A 69 2.49 -0.81 -4.21
N ALA A 70 2.32 0.14 -3.31
CA ALA A 70 3.41 1.00 -2.84
C ALA A 70 4.53 0.19 -2.19
N GLY A 71 4.21 -0.83 -1.39
CA GLY A 71 5.21 -1.71 -0.78
C GLY A 71 5.96 -2.59 -1.78
N THR A 72 5.30 -3.05 -2.85
CA THR A 72 5.98 -3.75 -3.94
C THR A 72 6.99 -2.85 -4.64
N ALA A 73 6.61 -1.61 -4.98
CA ALA A 73 7.52 -0.64 -5.58
C ALA A 73 8.67 -0.28 -4.62
N GLN A 74 8.37 -0.11 -3.32
CA GLN A 74 9.39 0.12 -2.30
C GLN A 74 10.42 -1.01 -2.24
N ARG A 75 9.97 -2.27 -2.29
CA ARG A 75 10.85 -3.42 -2.32
C ARG A 75 11.73 -3.43 -3.57
N LEU A 76 11.13 -3.21 -4.75
CA LEU A 76 11.88 -3.16 -6.01
C LEU A 76 13.03 -2.16 -5.94
N ILE A 77 12.76 -0.94 -5.44
CA ILE A 77 13.76 0.12 -5.35
C ILE A 77 14.78 -0.16 -4.24
N ASN A 78 14.33 -0.45 -3.02
CA ASN A 78 15.19 -0.47 -1.85
C ASN A 78 15.97 -1.78 -1.67
N VAL A 79 15.45 -2.89 -2.16
CA VAL A 79 16.05 -4.23 -1.98
C VAL A 79 16.62 -4.78 -3.27
N GLU A 80 15.86 -4.67 -4.37
CA GLU A 80 16.24 -5.25 -5.65
C GLU A 80 17.03 -4.27 -6.54
N GLY A 81 17.04 -2.95 -6.22
CA GLY A 81 17.71 -1.92 -7.01
C GLY A 81 17.10 -1.71 -8.41
N VAL A 82 15.81 -1.99 -8.55
CA VAL A 82 15.09 -1.93 -9.83
C VAL A 82 14.03 -0.82 -9.78
N MET A 83 14.04 0.04 -10.81
CA MET A 83 13.02 1.05 -10.99
C MET A 83 11.72 0.45 -11.56
N PRO A 84 10.55 0.66 -10.93
CA PRO A 84 9.27 0.15 -11.45
C PRO A 84 8.83 0.84 -12.74
N GLY A 85 9.25 2.08 -12.93
CA GLY A 85 9.00 2.91 -14.12
C GLY A 85 9.47 4.34 -13.92
N HIS A 86 9.19 5.21 -14.89
CA HIS A 86 9.73 6.58 -14.93
C HIS A 86 8.66 7.67 -14.92
N GLU A 87 7.50 7.43 -15.50
CA GLU A 87 6.36 8.37 -15.53
C GLU A 87 5.26 7.83 -14.60
N VAL A 88 5.17 8.36 -13.39
CA VAL A 88 4.44 7.73 -12.29
C VAL A 88 3.21 8.54 -11.90
N VAL A 89 2.08 7.88 -11.77
CA VAL A 89 0.88 8.37 -11.07
C VAL A 89 0.71 7.55 -9.80
N ILE A 90 0.40 8.23 -8.69
CA ILE A 90 0.17 7.57 -7.40
C ILE A 90 -1.30 7.75 -7.01
N LEU A 91 -1.98 6.66 -6.67
CA LEU A 91 -3.33 6.67 -6.14
C LEU A 91 -3.29 6.40 -4.63
N GLY A 92 -3.72 7.38 -3.85
CA GLY A 92 -3.72 7.39 -2.39
C GLY A 92 -2.62 8.26 -1.78
N SER A 93 -3.00 9.17 -0.90
CA SER A 93 -2.14 10.15 -0.23
C SER A 93 -1.89 9.83 1.26
N GLY A 94 -1.98 8.56 1.65
CA GLY A 94 -1.48 8.11 2.93
C GLY A 94 0.05 8.23 3.01
N ASP A 95 0.63 8.13 4.21
CA ASP A 95 2.08 8.30 4.41
C ASP A 95 2.94 7.46 3.47
N ILE A 96 2.55 6.22 3.19
CA ILE A 96 3.30 5.33 2.29
C ILE A 96 3.32 5.89 0.86
N GLY A 97 2.17 6.37 0.36
CA GLY A 97 2.07 6.99 -0.97
C GLY A 97 2.92 8.24 -1.09
N LEU A 98 2.88 9.13 -0.07
CA LEU A 98 3.67 10.34 -0.01
C LEU A 98 5.17 10.05 0.03
N ILE A 99 5.61 9.13 0.90
CA ILE A 99 7.01 8.72 1.02
C ILE A 99 7.52 8.12 -0.30
N MET A 100 6.68 7.32 -0.98
CA MET A 100 7.04 6.75 -2.26
C MET A 100 7.10 7.78 -3.38
N ALA A 101 6.25 8.82 -3.36
CA ALA A 101 6.35 9.94 -4.31
C ALA A 101 7.73 10.60 -4.24
N ARG A 102 8.15 10.97 -3.03
CA ARG A 102 9.49 11.51 -2.78
C ARG A 102 10.59 10.53 -3.19
N ARG A 103 10.48 9.26 -2.79
CA ARG A 103 11.50 8.25 -3.07
C ARG A 103 11.70 8.05 -4.57
N LEU A 104 10.63 7.89 -5.33
CA LEU A 104 10.68 7.73 -6.78
C LEU A 104 11.33 8.95 -7.46
N THR A 105 10.97 10.16 -7.03
CA THR A 105 11.57 11.39 -7.56
C THR A 105 13.07 11.45 -7.29
N LEU A 106 13.52 11.08 -6.09
CA LEU A 106 14.95 11.03 -5.74
C LEU A 106 15.73 9.98 -6.55
N GLU A 107 15.09 8.93 -6.99
CA GLU A 107 15.67 7.90 -7.87
C GLU A 107 15.57 8.27 -9.37
N GLY A 108 15.04 9.45 -9.69
CA GLY A 108 15.01 9.98 -11.05
C GLY A 108 13.72 9.69 -11.84
N ALA A 109 12.67 9.22 -11.21
CA ALA A 109 11.36 9.14 -11.84
C ALA A 109 10.65 10.50 -11.78
N HIS A 110 9.77 10.74 -12.74
CA HIS A 110 8.86 11.87 -12.76
C HIS A 110 7.51 11.46 -12.18
N VAL A 111 7.24 11.86 -10.95
CA VAL A 111 5.92 11.68 -10.32
C VAL A 111 5.00 12.79 -10.77
N LYS A 112 4.08 12.49 -11.67
CA LYS A 112 3.18 13.49 -12.29
C LYS A 112 2.18 14.07 -11.31
N LEU A 113 1.65 13.23 -10.44
CA LEU A 113 0.70 13.65 -9.40
C LEU A 113 0.46 12.51 -8.41
N VAL A 114 -0.10 12.90 -7.26
CA VAL A 114 -0.78 12.02 -6.31
C VAL A 114 -2.27 12.33 -6.34
N ALA A 115 -3.11 11.31 -6.57
CA ALA A 115 -4.56 11.42 -6.50
C ALA A 115 -5.08 10.86 -5.17
N GLU A 116 -6.05 11.55 -4.58
CA GLU A 116 -6.67 11.17 -3.32
C GLU A 116 -8.18 11.22 -3.44
N LEU A 117 -8.84 10.12 -3.07
CA LEU A 117 -10.30 10.01 -3.10
C LEU A 117 -10.98 10.98 -2.12
N MET A 118 -10.34 11.20 -0.96
CA MET A 118 -10.89 12.02 0.11
C MET A 118 -10.67 13.52 -0.12
N PRO A 119 -11.45 14.41 0.52
CA PRO A 119 -11.27 15.86 0.42
C PRO A 119 -10.03 16.39 1.15
N LYS A 120 -9.26 15.50 1.78
CA LYS A 120 -8.00 15.81 2.44
C LYS A 120 -7.05 14.62 2.38
N SER A 121 -5.75 14.86 2.41
CA SER A 121 -4.75 13.81 2.51
C SER A 121 -4.90 13.02 3.82
N GLY A 122 -4.70 11.70 3.73
CA GLY A 122 -4.62 10.83 4.89
C GLY A 122 -3.25 10.78 5.56
N GLY A 123 -2.23 11.37 4.94
CA GLY A 123 -0.87 11.42 5.44
C GLY A 123 -0.63 12.54 6.47
N LEU A 124 0.48 12.44 7.20
CA LEU A 124 0.89 13.46 8.14
C LEU A 124 1.29 14.75 7.41
N GLN A 125 0.96 15.91 7.96
CA GLN A 125 1.26 17.22 7.36
C GLN A 125 2.74 17.36 6.99
N ARG A 126 3.66 16.90 7.83
CA ARG A 126 5.09 16.93 7.52
C ARG A 126 5.45 16.16 6.25
N ASN A 127 4.75 15.05 5.97
CA ASN A 127 5.00 14.24 4.77
C ASN A 127 4.41 14.91 3.53
N ILE A 128 3.30 15.66 3.66
CA ILE A 128 2.77 16.48 2.55
C ILE A 128 3.83 17.49 2.13
N VAL A 129 4.38 18.25 3.08
CA VAL A 129 5.43 19.22 2.81
C VAL A 129 6.69 18.55 2.21
N GLN A 130 7.28 17.61 2.96
CA GLN A 130 8.58 17.02 2.60
C GLN A 130 8.56 16.08 1.40
N CYS A 131 7.40 15.57 1.04
CA CYS A 131 7.29 14.57 -0.03
C CYS A 131 6.59 15.09 -1.28
N LEU A 132 5.78 16.13 -1.19
CA LEU A 132 5.09 16.71 -2.33
C LEU A 132 5.50 18.17 -2.57
N GLU A 133 5.34 19.06 -1.59
CA GLU A 133 5.60 20.50 -1.77
C GLU A 133 7.08 20.79 -2.09
N ASP A 134 8.02 20.16 -1.36
CA ASP A 134 9.47 20.30 -1.61
C ASP A 134 9.92 19.78 -2.99
N PHE A 135 9.07 19.03 -3.68
CA PHE A 135 9.34 18.42 -4.99
C PHE A 135 8.38 18.89 -6.09
N ASP A 136 7.52 19.87 -5.81
CA ASP A 136 6.51 20.38 -6.73
C ASP A 136 5.58 19.31 -7.31
N ILE A 137 5.29 18.23 -6.53
CA ILE A 137 4.42 17.15 -6.95
C ILE A 137 2.96 17.54 -6.67
N PRO A 138 2.09 17.60 -7.69
CA PRO A 138 0.69 17.96 -7.51
C PRO A 138 -0.09 16.95 -6.69
N LEU A 139 -0.93 17.41 -5.76
CA LEU A 139 -1.91 16.61 -5.03
C LEU A 139 -3.33 16.95 -5.52
N LYS A 140 -3.99 15.98 -6.17
CA LYS A 140 -5.39 16.10 -6.60
C LYS A 140 -6.29 15.41 -5.58
N LEU A 141 -6.94 16.20 -4.73
CA LEU A 141 -7.95 15.73 -3.78
C LEU A 141 -9.30 15.50 -4.46
N GLN A 142 -10.12 14.61 -3.92
CA GLN A 142 -11.41 14.22 -4.48
C GLN A 142 -11.29 13.72 -5.94
N HIS A 143 -10.23 12.95 -6.22
CA HIS A 143 -10.01 12.33 -7.52
C HIS A 143 -9.69 10.84 -7.36
N THR A 144 -10.10 10.07 -8.35
CA THR A 144 -9.76 8.64 -8.44
C THR A 144 -9.42 8.25 -9.87
N VAL A 145 -8.76 7.10 -10.03
CA VAL A 145 -8.52 6.48 -11.33
C VAL A 145 -9.77 5.72 -11.74
N THR A 146 -10.35 6.07 -12.88
CA THR A 146 -11.58 5.46 -13.42
C THR A 146 -11.29 4.47 -14.53
N GLU A 147 -10.17 4.59 -15.24
CA GLU A 147 -9.80 3.68 -16.31
C GLU A 147 -8.27 3.51 -16.41
N ILE A 148 -7.84 2.31 -16.85
CA ILE A 148 -6.45 1.94 -17.08
C ILE A 148 -6.24 1.72 -18.58
N HIS A 149 -5.25 2.42 -19.15
CA HIS A 149 -4.90 2.32 -20.56
C HIS A 149 -3.64 1.48 -20.76
N GLY A 150 -3.59 0.80 -21.93
CA GLY A 150 -2.51 -0.08 -22.29
C GLY A 150 -2.82 -1.56 -22.04
N LYS A 151 -2.32 -2.44 -22.89
CA LYS A 151 -2.62 -3.87 -22.88
C LYS A 151 -1.47 -4.69 -22.30
N GLU A 152 -0.28 -4.50 -22.80
CA GLU A 152 0.93 -5.20 -22.32
C GLU A 152 1.59 -4.45 -21.17
N ARG A 153 1.76 -3.14 -21.33
CA ARG A 153 2.25 -2.23 -20.31
C ARG A 153 1.31 -1.03 -20.19
N LEU A 154 1.27 -0.44 -19.01
CA LEU A 154 0.53 0.80 -18.75
C LEU A 154 1.03 1.91 -19.67
N THR A 155 0.12 2.62 -20.32
CA THR A 155 0.40 3.79 -21.15
C THR A 155 -0.24 5.06 -20.61
N GLY A 156 -1.17 4.91 -19.68
CA GLY A 156 -1.87 6.02 -19.05
C GLY A 156 -3.00 5.54 -18.16
N VAL A 157 -3.61 6.50 -17.50
CA VAL A 157 -4.83 6.33 -16.69
C VAL A 157 -5.77 7.48 -16.95
N THR A 158 -7.07 7.25 -16.79
CA THR A 158 -8.08 8.31 -16.70
C THR A 158 -8.32 8.61 -15.22
N LEU A 159 -8.18 9.87 -14.83
CA LEU A 159 -8.62 10.41 -13.55
C LEU A 159 -9.97 11.07 -13.70
N ALA A 160 -10.83 10.99 -12.69
CA ALA A 160 -12.03 11.80 -12.60
C ALA A 160 -12.19 12.37 -11.19
N GLN A 161 -12.84 13.50 -11.10
CA GLN A 161 -13.31 14.06 -9.84
C GLN A 161 -14.40 13.17 -9.25
N VAL A 162 -14.49 13.10 -7.94
CA VAL A 162 -15.53 12.33 -7.25
C VAL A 162 -16.40 13.22 -6.36
N ASP A 163 -17.67 12.80 -6.22
CA ASP A 163 -18.60 13.41 -5.28
C ASP A 163 -18.30 13.01 -3.82
N GLU A 164 -19.12 13.49 -2.88
CA GLU A 164 -18.99 13.19 -1.45
C GLU A 164 -19.15 11.69 -1.11
N LYS A 165 -19.72 10.90 -2.02
CA LYS A 165 -19.89 9.44 -1.88
C LYS A 165 -18.76 8.66 -2.54
N GLY A 166 -17.80 9.35 -3.17
CA GLY A 166 -16.69 8.74 -3.90
C GLY A 166 -17.09 8.25 -5.30
N THR A 167 -18.24 8.71 -5.84
CA THR A 167 -18.68 8.36 -7.19
C THR A 167 -18.07 9.32 -8.20
N PRO A 168 -17.47 8.82 -9.30
CA PRO A 168 -16.93 9.68 -10.36
C PRO A 168 -17.98 10.61 -10.96
N ILE A 169 -17.61 11.87 -11.15
CA ILE A 169 -18.46 12.90 -11.76
C ILE A 169 -18.20 12.89 -13.26
N GLU A 170 -19.22 12.60 -14.05
CA GLU A 170 -19.16 12.60 -15.52
C GLU A 170 -18.76 13.97 -16.08
N GLY A 171 -17.89 13.97 -17.09
CA GLY A 171 -17.38 15.20 -17.73
C GLY A 171 -16.20 15.83 -17.00
N THR A 172 -15.65 15.18 -15.97
CA THR A 172 -14.43 15.63 -15.26
C THR A 172 -13.21 14.77 -15.56
N GLU A 173 -13.34 13.87 -16.53
CA GLU A 173 -12.30 12.91 -16.89
C GLU A 173 -11.08 13.62 -17.49
N GLU A 174 -9.90 13.24 -17.03
CA GLU A 174 -8.61 13.72 -17.49
C GLU A 174 -7.70 12.53 -17.78
N GLU A 175 -7.20 12.43 -19.00
CA GLU A 175 -6.22 11.40 -19.36
C GLU A 175 -4.81 11.82 -18.97
N ILE A 176 -4.14 10.97 -18.19
CA ILE A 176 -2.76 11.17 -17.76
C ILE A 176 -1.90 10.06 -18.35
N SER A 177 -1.00 10.41 -19.26
CA SER A 177 0.00 9.45 -19.76
C SER A 177 0.97 9.07 -18.65
N CYS A 178 1.17 7.77 -18.43
CA CYS A 178 2.13 7.26 -17.44
C CYS A 178 2.49 5.81 -17.79
N ASP A 179 3.66 5.37 -17.34
CA ASP A 179 4.10 3.99 -17.48
C ASP A 179 3.96 3.19 -16.18
N THR A 180 3.66 3.89 -15.09
CA THR A 180 3.53 3.30 -13.76
C THR A 180 2.38 3.93 -12.97
N LEU A 181 1.49 3.07 -12.45
CA LEU A 181 0.48 3.40 -11.46
C LEU A 181 0.83 2.76 -10.13
N LEU A 182 1.07 3.58 -9.11
CA LEU A 182 1.33 3.13 -7.76
C LEU A 182 0.06 3.20 -6.92
N LEU A 183 -0.28 2.09 -6.27
CA LEU A 183 -1.46 1.98 -5.43
C LEU A 183 -1.07 2.07 -3.95
N ALA A 184 -1.52 3.12 -3.26
CA ALA A 184 -1.35 3.35 -1.83
C ALA A 184 -2.72 3.51 -1.14
N VAL A 185 -3.66 2.62 -1.45
CA VAL A 185 -5.10 2.72 -1.17
C VAL A 185 -5.56 1.97 0.08
N GLY A 186 -4.67 1.81 1.03
CA GLY A 186 -4.96 1.22 2.33
C GLY A 186 -4.44 -0.20 2.51
N LEU A 187 -4.57 -0.65 3.75
CA LEU A 187 -4.07 -1.92 4.25
C LEU A 187 -5.22 -2.80 4.69
N ILE A 188 -5.06 -4.11 4.54
CA ILE A 188 -5.99 -5.13 5.01
C ILE A 188 -5.28 -5.89 6.13
N PRO A 189 -5.83 -5.91 7.36
CA PRO A 189 -5.24 -6.68 8.45
C PRO A 189 -5.21 -8.17 8.14
N GLU A 190 -4.15 -8.87 8.54
CA GLU A 190 -4.03 -10.34 8.41
C GLU A 190 -4.67 -11.02 9.64
N ASN A 191 -5.98 -10.87 9.79
CA ASN A 191 -6.74 -11.36 10.94
C ASN A 191 -7.89 -12.32 10.56
N GLU A 192 -7.80 -12.94 9.41
CA GLU A 192 -8.76 -13.92 8.89
C GLU A 192 -8.63 -15.28 9.58
#